data_464d94d7ed8c6e7bceab588cdf4781fc
#
_entry.id   464d94d7ed8c6e7bceab588cdf4781fc
#
_cell.length_a   1.000
_cell.length_b   1.000
_cell.length_c   1.000
_cell.angle_alpha   90.00
_cell.angle_beta   90.00
_cell.angle_gamma   90.00
#
_symmetry.space_group_name_H-M   'P 1'
#
loop_
_entity.id
_entity.type
_entity.pdbx_description
1 polymer ?
#
loop_
_entity_poly.entity_id
_entity_poly.type
_entity_poly.pdbx_seq_one_letter_code
_entity_poly.pdbx_strand_id
1 'polypeptide(L)'
;KEQLSPDQTLWFTSPAENWAQQALHIGNGYMGASFYGSVNRERFDIAEKTFWTGGPHSLSDFKSPIIKGGKDKIDEIRKLIVEKKYVEADSLCRKYMVGNYSHYGYFSMVGNLYIDFPESEHPVKDYVRGIDLSTSRGFVEYVQEDTYFKREYFCSYPDKLMVLHFTSDKKNKINFNLSQIL
;
A
#
# COMPACT_ATOMS: atom_id res chain seq x y z
N LYS A 1 7.11 9.10 26.06
CA LYS A 1 6.50 8.17 25.10
C LYS A 1 5.02 8.53 25.01
N GLU A 2 4.57 8.87 23.82
CA GLU A 2 3.15 8.99 23.52
C GLU A 2 2.52 7.61 23.75
N GLN A 3 1.49 7.54 24.58
CA GLN A 3 0.86 6.26 24.93
C GLN A 3 -0.07 5.89 23.77
N LEU A 4 0.37 4.94 22.94
CA LEU A 4 -0.47 4.38 21.88
C LEU A 4 -1.73 3.77 22.50
N SER A 5 -2.88 4.01 21.90
CA SER A 5 -4.13 3.35 22.28
C SER A 5 -4.07 1.89 21.86
N PRO A 6 -4.06 0.90 22.77
CA PRO A 6 -3.95 -0.51 22.40
C PRO A 6 -5.06 -0.97 21.43
N ASP A 7 -6.25 -0.39 21.58
CA ASP A 7 -7.44 -0.77 20.81
C ASP A 7 -7.46 -0.18 19.39
N GLN A 8 -6.56 0.75 19.08
CA GLN A 8 -6.48 1.44 17.79
C GLN A 8 -5.11 1.31 17.12
N THR A 9 -4.28 0.41 17.59
CA THR A 9 -2.94 0.20 17.03
C THR A 9 -2.80 -1.22 16.50
N LEU A 10 -2.48 -1.32 15.21
CA LEU A 10 -2.01 -2.57 14.59
C LEU A 10 -0.49 -2.60 14.70
N TRP A 11 0.10 -3.66 15.26
CA TRP A 11 1.53 -3.72 15.48
C TRP A 11 2.14 -5.12 15.26
N PHE A 12 3.45 -5.15 14.98
CA PHE A 12 4.26 -6.35 14.74
C PHE A 12 5.62 -6.18 15.39
N THR A 13 6.24 -7.29 15.76
CA THR A 13 7.57 -7.35 16.41
C THR A 13 8.70 -7.73 15.46
N SER A 14 8.43 -7.79 14.17
CA SER A 14 9.42 -8.06 13.12
C SER A 14 9.14 -7.23 11.87
N PRO A 15 10.15 -6.93 11.04
CA PRO A 15 9.95 -6.35 9.71
C PRO A 15 9.04 -7.20 8.83
N ALA A 16 8.45 -6.59 7.81
CA ALA A 16 7.69 -7.30 6.78
C ALA A 16 8.62 -7.90 5.74
N GLU A 17 8.36 -9.14 5.36
CA GLU A 17 9.03 -9.84 4.26
C GLU A 17 8.13 -9.91 3.01
N ASN A 18 6.82 -9.86 3.23
CA ASN A 18 5.82 -10.02 2.17
C ASN A 18 4.85 -8.84 2.15
N TRP A 19 4.69 -8.25 0.95
CA TRP A 19 3.80 -7.12 0.76
C TRP A 19 2.34 -7.43 1.10
N ALA A 20 1.82 -8.54 0.60
CA ALA A 20 0.38 -8.85 0.67
C ALA A 20 -0.10 -9.22 2.09
N GLN A 21 0.80 -9.72 2.94
CA GLN A 21 0.44 -10.27 4.24
C GLN A 21 0.98 -9.47 5.43
N GLN A 22 2.03 -8.69 5.21
CA GLN A 22 2.79 -8.11 6.32
C GLN A 22 3.07 -6.61 6.18
N ALA A 23 3.11 -6.05 4.95
CA ALA A 23 3.34 -4.63 4.78
C ALA A 23 2.20 -3.82 5.41
N LEU A 24 2.53 -2.67 5.97
CA LEU A 24 1.58 -1.71 6.50
C LEU A 24 1.40 -0.54 5.52
N HIS A 25 0.23 0.06 5.53
CA HIS A 25 -0.15 1.05 4.53
C HIS A 25 -0.47 2.39 5.18
N ILE A 26 0.05 3.46 4.61
CA ILE A 26 -0.31 4.84 4.92
C ILE A 26 -0.89 5.50 3.67
N GLY A 27 -1.78 6.48 3.85
CA GLY A 27 -2.37 7.16 2.71
C GLY A 27 -3.33 8.27 3.11
N ASN A 28 -3.67 9.12 2.14
CA ASN A 28 -4.57 10.25 2.32
C ASN A 28 -5.71 10.28 1.28
N GLY A 29 -5.91 9.17 0.53
CA GLY A 29 -6.89 9.08 -0.56
C GLY A 29 -6.44 9.71 -1.88
N TYR A 30 -5.32 10.45 -1.90
CA TYR A 30 -4.67 10.96 -3.12
C TYR A 30 -3.41 10.16 -3.44
N MET A 31 -2.57 9.94 -2.46
CA MET A 31 -1.40 9.11 -2.53
C MET A 31 -1.33 8.16 -1.34
N GLY A 32 -0.56 7.12 -1.47
CA GLY A 32 -0.31 6.17 -0.41
C GLY A 32 1.00 5.43 -0.60
N ALA A 33 1.45 4.79 0.44
CA ALA A 33 2.62 3.93 0.40
C ALA A 33 2.47 2.72 1.31
N SER A 34 3.07 1.61 0.89
CA SER A 34 3.30 0.46 1.75
C SER A 34 4.69 0.53 2.33
N PHE A 35 4.87 0.28 3.62
CA PHE A 35 6.17 0.23 4.28
C PHE A 35 6.41 -1.10 4.98
N TYR A 36 7.67 -1.49 5.10
CA TYR A 36 8.09 -2.81 5.58
C TYR A 36 8.68 -2.79 6.99
N GLY A 37 9.20 -1.67 7.43
CA GLY A 37 9.80 -1.53 8.75
C GLY A 37 11.21 -2.13 8.88
N SER A 38 11.92 -2.32 7.79
CA SER A 38 13.28 -2.85 7.81
C SER A 38 14.25 -1.87 8.48
N VAL A 39 15.14 -2.38 9.34
CA VAL A 39 16.06 -1.54 10.11
C VAL A 39 17.14 -0.93 9.21
N ASN A 40 17.81 -1.75 8.40
CA ASN A 40 18.94 -1.31 7.60
C ASN A 40 18.51 -0.71 6.26
N ARG A 41 17.47 -1.27 5.63
CA ARG A 41 16.96 -0.78 4.35
C ARG A 41 15.44 -0.72 4.37
N GLU A 42 14.89 0.45 4.68
CA GLU A 42 13.45 0.67 4.59
C GLU A 42 13.02 0.79 3.12
N ARG A 43 11.86 0.26 2.81
CA ARG A 43 11.25 0.33 1.48
C ARG A 43 9.85 0.90 1.58
N PHE A 44 9.54 1.79 0.66
CA PHE A 44 8.18 2.29 0.41
C PHE A 44 7.78 1.99 -1.02
N ASP A 45 6.67 1.28 -1.18
CA ASP A 45 6.02 1.09 -2.47
C ASP A 45 4.97 2.18 -2.61
N ILE A 46 5.23 3.16 -3.50
CA ILE A 46 4.46 4.40 -3.60
C ILE A 46 3.44 4.31 -4.73
N ALA A 47 2.22 4.74 -4.44
CA ALA A 47 1.13 4.85 -5.39
C ALA A 47 0.50 6.25 -5.34
N GLU A 48 0.03 6.74 -6.48
CA GLU A 48 -0.71 7.99 -6.63
C GLU A 48 -1.93 7.73 -7.53
N LYS A 49 -3.10 8.23 -7.14
CA LYS A 49 -4.39 7.80 -7.71
C LYS A 49 -4.59 8.15 -9.19
N THR A 50 -3.85 9.11 -9.71
CA THR A 50 -3.94 9.51 -11.12
C THR A 50 -2.92 8.83 -12.03
N PHE A 51 -2.01 8.04 -11.46
CA PHE A 51 -0.94 7.38 -12.20
C PHE A 51 -1.44 6.11 -12.89
N TRP A 52 -1.98 6.30 -14.10
CA TRP A 52 -2.56 5.25 -14.94
C TRP A 52 -1.85 5.16 -16.29
N THR A 53 -1.76 3.97 -16.85
CA THR A 53 -1.17 3.74 -18.18
C THR A 53 -2.08 4.15 -19.33
N GLY A 54 -3.34 4.46 -19.07
CA GLY A 54 -4.34 4.87 -20.04
C GLY A 54 -5.69 5.10 -19.37
N GLY A 55 -6.74 5.26 -20.16
CA GLY A 55 -8.09 5.48 -19.65
C GLY A 55 -9.13 5.54 -20.78
N PRO A 56 -10.38 5.88 -20.46
CA PRO A 56 -11.40 6.14 -21.47
C PRO A 56 -10.87 7.19 -22.43
N HIS A 57 -10.94 6.96 -23.72
CA HIS A 57 -10.45 7.85 -24.78
C HIS A 57 -8.91 7.85 -24.99
N SER A 58 -8.14 7.02 -24.32
CA SER A 58 -6.71 6.87 -24.57
C SER A 58 -6.41 6.26 -25.94
N LEU A 59 -7.38 5.58 -26.55
CA LEU A 59 -7.30 5.03 -27.90
C LEU A 59 -8.53 5.45 -28.72
N SER A 60 -8.30 5.79 -29.99
CA SER A 60 -9.35 6.20 -30.94
C SER A 60 -10.34 5.07 -31.29
N ASP A 61 -9.94 3.82 -31.12
CA ASP A 61 -10.75 2.63 -31.40
C ASP A 61 -11.37 2.00 -30.14
N PHE A 62 -11.34 2.71 -29.01
CA PHE A 62 -11.93 2.21 -27.77
C PHE A 62 -13.42 1.93 -27.96
N LYS A 63 -13.76 0.66 -28.08
CA LYS A 63 -15.15 0.20 -28.09
C LYS A 63 -15.65 0.11 -26.67
N SER A 64 -16.77 0.79 -26.42
CA SER A 64 -17.44 0.79 -25.12
C SER A 64 -17.39 -0.58 -24.43
N PRO A 65 -17.07 -0.64 -23.11
CA PRO A 65 -17.14 -1.88 -22.35
C PRO A 65 -18.57 -2.44 -22.24
N ILE A 66 -19.57 -1.71 -22.72
CA ILE A 66 -20.96 -2.13 -22.65
C ILE A 66 -21.25 -3.19 -23.72
N ILE A 67 -21.55 -4.38 -23.26
CA ILE A 67 -22.01 -5.46 -24.15
C ILE A 67 -23.53 -5.36 -24.33
N LYS A 68 -23.97 -5.28 -25.59
CA LYS A 68 -25.41 -5.31 -25.89
C LYS A 68 -26.02 -6.65 -25.49
N GLY A 69 -27.20 -6.63 -24.85
CA GLY A 69 -27.91 -7.83 -24.43
C GLY A 69 -27.49 -8.38 -23.05
N GLY A 70 -26.53 -7.77 -22.36
CA GLY A 70 -26.13 -8.17 -21.01
C GLY A 70 -27.30 -8.11 -20.02
N LYS A 71 -28.18 -7.11 -20.14
CA LYS A 71 -29.37 -6.97 -19.28
C LYS A 71 -30.26 -8.22 -19.31
N ASP A 72 -30.42 -8.83 -20.47
CA ASP A 72 -31.31 -9.98 -20.66
C ASP A 72 -30.77 -11.27 -20.00
N LYS A 73 -29.49 -11.26 -19.55
CA LYS A 73 -28.84 -12.39 -18.90
C LYS A 73 -28.80 -12.27 -17.37
N ILE A 74 -29.21 -11.14 -16.81
CA ILE A 74 -29.15 -10.90 -15.35
C ILE A 74 -29.94 -11.95 -14.57
N ASP A 75 -31.16 -12.26 -15.00
CA ASP A 75 -32.04 -13.19 -14.26
C ASP A 75 -31.53 -14.64 -14.36
N GLU A 76 -30.95 -15.02 -15.48
CA GLU A 76 -30.29 -16.32 -15.65
C GLU A 76 -29.10 -16.46 -14.71
N ILE A 77 -28.25 -15.41 -14.64
CA ILE A 77 -27.09 -15.36 -13.72
C ILE A 77 -27.55 -15.45 -12.28
N ARG A 78 -28.57 -14.69 -11.87
CA ARG A 78 -29.13 -14.73 -10.51
C ARG A 78 -29.63 -16.12 -10.16
N LYS A 79 -30.34 -16.77 -11.09
CA LYS A 79 -30.82 -18.14 -10.89
C LYS A 79 -29.68 -19.12 -10.64
N LEU A 80 -28.61 -19.05 -11.43
CA LEU A 80 -27.42 -19.88 -11.23
C LEU A 80 -26.75 -19.65 -9.88
N ILE A 81 -26.71 -18.40 -9.41
CA ILE A 81 -26.17 -18.07 -8.07
C ILE A 81 -27.03 -18.71 -6.98
N VAL A 82 -28.36 -18.62 -7.08
CA VAL A 82 -29.29 -19.26 -6.12
C VAL A 82 -29.14 -20.77 -6.12
N GLU A 83 -28.92 -21.36 -7.30
CA GLU A 83 -28.68 -22.82 -7.47
C GLU A 83 -27.24 -23.22 -7.07
N LYS A 84 -26.41 -22.29 -6.56
CA LYS A 84 -24.99 -22.49 -6.19
C LYS A 84 -24.11 -22.95 -7.35
N LYS A 85 -24.48 -22.68 -8.58
CA LYS A 85 -23.73 -22.96 -9.81
C LYS A 85 -22.81 -21.76 -10.12
N TYR A 86 -21.84 -21.50 -9.26
CA TYR A 86 -21.04 -20.28 -9.31
C TYR A 86 -20.12 -20.22 -10.54
N VAL A 87 -19.60 -21.36 -11.01
CA VAL A 87 -18.73 -21.41 -12.19
C VAL A 87 -19.48 -21.02 -13.46
N GLU A 88 -20.71 -21.52 -13.62
CA GLU A 88 -21.56 -21.18 -14.75
C GLU A 88 -22.03 -19.72 -14.67
N ALA A 89 -22.36 -19.24 -13.48
CA ALA A 89 -22.71 -17.83 -13.25
C ALA A 89 -21.53 -16.90 -13.62
N ASP A 90 -20.31 -17.21 -13.17
CA ASP A 90 -19.10 -16.44 -13.52
C ASP A 90 -18.84 -16.45 -15.02
N SER A 91 -18.98 -17.60 -15.68
CA SER A 91 -18.82 -17.72 -17.14
C SER A 91 -19.80 -16.83 -17.90
N LEU A 92 -21.06 -16.77 -17.48
CA LEU A 92 -22.06 -15.88 -18.08
C LEU A 92 -21.76 -14.41 -17.78
N CYS A 93 -21.33 -14.09 -16.56
CA CYS A 93 -20.88 -12.74 -16.22
C CYS A 93 -19.74 -12.28 -17.12
N ARG A 94 -18.71 -13.10 -17.29
CA ARG A 94 -17.56 -12.77 -18.15
C ARG A 94 -17.99 -12.55 -19.60
N LYS A 95 -18.91 -13.35 -20.09
CA LYS A 95 -19.37 -13.29 -21.47
C LYS A 95 -20.28 -12.09 -21.77
N TYR A 96 -21.16 -11.72 -20.84
CA TYR A 96 -22.25 -10.78 -21.11
C TYR A 96 -22.21 -9.49 -20.27
N MET A 97 -21.46 -9.49 -19.15
CA MET A 97 -21.39 -8.33 -18.25
C MET A 97 -20.03 -7.64 -18.30
N VAL A 98 -18.99 -8.37 -18.71
CA VAL A 98 -17.62 -7.88 -18.73
C VAL A 98 -17.26 -7.49 -20.15
N GLY A 99 -17.05 -6.19 -20.37
CA GLY A 99 -16.63 -5.67 -21.67
C GLY A 99 -15.17 -5.97 -22.00
N ASN A 100 -14.69 -5.46 -23.13
CA ASN A 100 -13.28 -5.57 -23.50
C ASN A 100 -12.44 -4.61 -22.66
N TYR A 101 -11.58 -5.16 -21.80
CA TYR A 101 -10.65 -4.40 -20.96
C TYR A 101 -9.30 -4.12 -21.62
N SER A 102 -9.03 -4.70 -22.79
CA SER A 102 -7.83 -4.35 -23.52
C SER A 102 -7.84 -2.85 -23.82
N HIS A 103 -6.76 -2.18 -23.46
CA HIS A 103 -6.58 -0.75 -23.67
C HIS A 103 -7.31 0.23 -22.72
N TYR A 104 -7.94 -0.27 -21.66
CA TYR A 104 -8.59 0.60 -20.68
C TYR A 104 -7.57 1.38 -19.82
N GLY A 105 -6.37 0.89 -19.71
CA GLY A 105 -5.34 1.36 -18.81
C GLY A 105 -5.31 0.59 -17.50
N TYR A 106 -4.17 0.61 -16.86
CA TYR A 106 -3.94 -0.03 -15.57
C TYR A 106 -3.43 1.02 -14.58
N PHE A 107 -3.87 0.89 -13.33
CA PHE A 107 -3.26 1.62 -12.24
C PHE A 107 -1.82 1.16 -12.08
N SER A 108 -0.89 2.11 -12.06
CA SER A 108 0.54 1.83 -11.95
C SER A 108 1.09 2.38 -10.63
N MET A 109 2.08 1.71 -10.10
CA MET A 109 2.86 2.25 -9.00
C MET A 109 3.78 3.35 -9.52
N VAL A 110 3.99 4.37 -8.69
CA VAL A 110 4.94 5.45 -8.99
C VAL A 110 6.38 4.91 -8.95
N GLY A 111 6.63 3.95 -8.07
CA GLY A 111 7.92 3.30 -7.89
C GLY A 111 8.21 2.95 -6.44
N ASN A 112 9.46 2.57 -6.20
CA ASN A 112 9.94 2.21 -4.88
C ASN A 112 10.93 3.25 -4.37
N LEU A 113 10.72 3.75 -3.15
CA LEU A 113 11.68 4.57 -2.42
C LEU A 113 12.41 3.67 -1.43
N TYR A 114 13.73 3.71 -1.45
CA TYR A 114 14.57 3.02 -0.47
C TYR A 114 15.32 4.01 0.39
N ILE A 115 15.42 3.68 1.67
CA ILE A 115 16.18 4.44 2.66
C ILE A 115 17.17 3.48 3.29
N ASP A 116 18.43 3.66 2.92
CA ASP A 116 19.53 2.82 3.41
C ASP A 116 20.17 3.50 4.63
N PHE A 117 20.06 2.87 5.79
CA PHE A 117 20.71 3.28 7.03
C PHE A 117 22.06 2.53 7.17
N PRO A 118 23.02 3.10 7.91
CA PRO A 118 24.28 2.42 8.15
C PRO A 118 24.08 1.03 8.77
N GLU A 119 24.81 0.05 8.26
CA GLU A 119 24.83 -1.27 8.86
C GLU A 119 25.50 -1.22 10.24
N SER A 120 25.02 -2.05 11.15
CA SER A 120 25.58 -2.21 12.48
C SER A 120 25.64 -3.70 12.83
N GLU A 121 26.74 -4.13 13.43
CA GLU A 121 26.91 -5.49 13.94
C GLU A 121 26.13 -5.71 15.26
N HIS A 122 25.65 -4.65 15.89
CA HIS A 122 24.91 -4.73 17.13
C HIS A 122 23.48 -5.24 16.91
N PRO A 123 23.00 -6.15 17.75
CA PRO A 123 21.64 -6.67 17.65
C PRO A 123 20.60 -5.58 17.88
N VAL A 124 19.51 -5.68 17.12
CA VAL A 124 18.31 -4.87 17.33
C VAL A 124 17.52 -5.43 18.52
N LYS A 125 17.12 -4.55 19.44
CA LYS A 125 16.29 -4.88 20.61
C LYS A 125 15.01 -4.06 20.60
N ASP A 126 14.00 -4.56 21.29
CA ASP A 126 12.72 -3.86 21.52
C ASP A 126 12.07 -3.33 20.22
N TYR A 127 12.21 -4.12 19.16
CA TYR A 127 11.66 -3.77 17.86
C TYR A 127 10.14 -3.84 17.87
N VAL A 128 9.52 -2.78 17.38
CA VAL A 128 8.10 -2.75 17.05
C VAL A 128 7.87 -1.87 15.83
N ARG A 129 6.99 -2.29 14.95
CA ARG A 129 6.42 -1.47 13.88
C ARG A 129 4.91 -1.55 13.94
N GLY A 130 4.25 -0.52 13.48
CA GLY A 130 2.79 -0.50 13.52
C GLY A 130 2.18 0.66 12.77
N ILE A 131 0.87 0.72 12.90
CA ILE A 131 0.08 1.87 12.46
C ILE A 131 -0.91 2.23 13.58
N ASP A 132 -0.90 3.49 13.98
CA ASP A 132 -1.90 4.07 14.84
C ASP A 132 -3.07 4.54 13.99
N LEU A 133 -4.19 3.86 14.10
CA LEU A 133 -5.39 4.15 13.31
C LEU A 133 -6.07 5.45 13.75
N SER A 134 -5.83 5.93 14.97
CA SER A 134 -6.40 7.18 15.45
C SER A 134 -5.76 8.41 14.81
N THR A 135 -4.48 8.31 14.48
CA THR A 135 -3.68 9.38 13.87
C THR A 135 -3.29 9.10 12.41
N SER A 136 -3.57 7.89 11.91
CA SER A 136 -3.16 7.40 10.59
C SER A 136 -1.65 7.46 10.38
N ARG A 137 -0.87 7.25 11.43
CA ARG A 137 0.60 7.25 11.41
C ARG A 137 1.16 5.85 11.46
N GLY A 138 1.98 5.52 10.48
CA GLY A 138 2.89 4.37 10.55
C GLY A 138 4.08 4.69 11.43
N PHE A 139 4.61 3.70 12.14
CA PHE A 139 5.81 3.87 12.96
C PHE A 139 6.69 2.63 12.96
N VAL A 140 7.98 2.85 13.24
CA VAL A 140 8.98 1.81 13.53
C VAL A 140 9.83 2.31 14.69
N GLU A 141 9.93 1.52 15.75
CA GLU A 141 10.71 1.83 16.94
C GLU A 141 11.64 0.66 17.27
N TYR A 142 12.86 0.95 17.66
CA TYR A 142 13.83 -0.06 18.09
C TYR A 142 14.98 0.56 18.87
N VAL A 143 15.76 -0.29 19.53
CA VAL A 143 17.02 0.08 20.19
C VAL A 143 18.17 -0.65 19.50
N GLN A 144 19.22 0.07 19.14
CA GLN A 144 20.45 -0.46 18.61
C GLN A 144 21.66 0.34 19.12
N GLU A 145 22.74 -0.28 19.56
CA GLU A 145 23.89 0.40 20.18
C GLU A 145 23.51 1.32 21.35
N ASP A 146 22.59 0.89 22.21
CA ASP A 146 22.04 1.69 23.31
C ASP A 146 21.44 3.04 22.86
N THR A 147 21.03 3.15 21.61
CA THR A 147 20.34 4.30 21.03
C THR A 147 18.93 3.88 20.66
N TYR A 148 17.96 4.64 21.12
CA TYR A 148 16.57 4.47 20.72
C TYR A 148 16.33 5.24 19.42
N PHE A 149 15.73 4.55 18.45
CA PHE A 149 15.33 5.11 17.17
C PHE A 149 13.81 5.04 17.02
N LYS A 150 13.23 6.12 16.51
CA LYS A 150 11.84 6.18 16.11
C LYS A 150 11.72 6.74 14.71
N ARG A 151 10.93 6.07 13.87
CA ARG A 151 10.54 6.51 12.53
C ARG A 151 9.04 6.64 12.49
N GLU A 152 8.53 7.73 11.94
CA GLU A 152 7.10 7.99 11.80
C GLU A 152 6.81 8.35 10.35
N TYR A 153 5.71 7.81 9.83
CA TYR A 153 5.32 7.92 8.43
C TYR A 153 3.86 8.31 8.32
N PHE A 154 3.54 9.29 7.53
CA PHE A 154 2.14 9.64 7.23
C PHE A 154 2.01 10.37 5.90
N CYS A 155 0.78 10.41 5.36
CA CYS A 155 0.44 11.18 4.18
C CYS A 155 -0.46 12.35 4.58
N SER A 156 0.01 13.60 4.37
CA SER A 156 -0.79 14.80 4.58
C SER A 156 -1.78 14.98 3.42
N TYR A 157 -3.07 15.13 3.73
CA TYR A 157 -4.08 15.37 2.72
C TYR A 157 -4.02 16.81 2.17
N PRO A 158 -3.97 17.86 3.01
CA PRO A 158 -3.96 19.24 2.50
C PRO A 158 -2.71 19.56 1.69
N ASP A 159 -1.56 19.03 2.09
CA ASP A 159 -0.28 19.35 1.44
C ASP A 159 0.05 18.40 0.28
N LYS A 160 -0.66 17.27 0.16
CA LYS A 160 -0.41 16.20 -0.82
C LYS A 160 1.03 15.68 -0.76
N LEU A 161 1.52 15.49 0.45
CA LEU A 161 2.88 15.03 0.73
C LEU A 161 2.86 13.73 1.53
N MET A 162 3.88 12.91 1.31
CA MET A 162 4.29 11.86 2.24
C MET A 162 5.41 12.40 3.12
N VAL A 163 5.26 12.26 4.43
CA VAL A 163 6.22 12.72 5.43
C VAL A 163 6.88 11.51 6.08
N LEU A 164 8.18 11.52 6.11
CA LEU A 164 9.03 10.55 6.80
C LEU A 164 9.84 11.29 7.85
N HIS A 165 9.58 11.01 9.11
CA HIS A 165 10.20 11.68 10.24
C HIS A 165 11.04 10.69 11.04
N PHE A 166 12.32 10.97 11.20
CA PHE A 166 13.28 10.13 11.90
C PHE A 166 13.80 10.84 13.13
N THR A 167 13.80 10.16 14.27
CA THR A 167 14.32 10.68 15.53
C THR A 167 15.19 9.64 16.24
N SER A 168 16.12 10.10 17.05
CA SER A 168 16.87 9.28 17.99
C SER A 168 17.09 10.02 19.31
N ASP A 169 17.27 9.29 20.38
CA ASP A 169 17.55 9.84 21.72
C ASP A 169 19.00 10.32 21.88
N LYS A 170 19.88 10.00 20.92
CA LYS A 170 21.27 10.46 20.86
C LYS A 170 21.54 11.32 19.62
N LYS A 171 22.33 12.36 19.79
CA LYS A 171 22.71 13.27 18.69
C LYS A 171 23.58 12.56 17.64
N ASN A 172 23.45 12.99 16.39
CA ASN A 172 24.27 12.54 15.25
C ASN A 172 24.18 11.04 14.94
N LYS A 173 23.06 10.39 15.29
CA LYS A 173 22.82 8.96 15.01
C LYS A 173 21.94 8.72 13.79
N ILE A 174 21.34 9.76 13.22
CA ILE A 174 20.48 9.65 12.04
C ILE A 174 21.29 9.98 10.79
N ASN A 175 21.69 8.95 10.06
CA ASN A 175 22.36 9.04 8.77
C ASN A 175 21.67 8.06 7.82
N PHE A 176 21.44 8.45 6.59
CA PHE A 176 20.84 7.58 5.57
C PHE A 176 21.15 8.05 4.16
N ASN A 177 21.03 7.12 3.21
CA ASN A 177 21.02 7.40 1.79
C ASN A 177 19.62 7.15 1.23
N LEU A 178 19.20 7.99 0.28
CA LEU A 178 17.95 7.82 -0.45
C LEU A 178 18.23 7.32 -1.86
N SER A 179 17.45 6.30 -2.28
CA SER A 179 17.45 5.86 -3.67
C SER A 179 16.03 5.56 -4.13
N GLN A 180 15.76 5.75 -5.42
CA GLN A 180 14.46 5.50 -6.02
C GLN A 180 14.62 4.60 -7.23
N ILE A 181 13.71 3.66 -7.39
CA ILE A 181 13.55 2.83 -8.59
C ILE A 181 12.15 3.08 -9.15
N LEU A 182 12.12 3.52 -10.41
CA LEU A 182 10.89 3.77 -11.18
C LEU A 182 10.50 2.56 -12.02
#